data_59ba5c9e51bbe695381621663a0ff5a4
#
_entry.id   59ba5c9e51bbe695381621663a0ff5a4
#
_cell.length_a   1.000
_cell.length_b   1.000
_cell.length_c   1.000
_cell.angle_alpha   90.00
_cell.angle_beta   90.00
_cell.angle_gamma   90.00
#
_symmetry.space_group_name_H-M   'P 1'
#
loop_
_entity.id
_entity.type
_entity.pdbx_description
1 polymer ?
#
loop_
_entity_poly.entity_id
_entity_poly.type
_entity_poly.pdbx_seq_one_letter_code
_entity_poly.pdbx_strand_id
1 'polypeptide(L)'
;MIRRLVRTAGKEHLNLAPFIGIGCPGRIEPDGSIDRGAQNLPGNCESSRFNLPATLIEAIPRIGEFETTVVMHNDAVVQGLSEVSAMQDVERWGIFTIGTGLGNALFANRK
;
A
#
# COMPACT_ATOMS: atom_id res chain seq x y z
N MET A 1 2.35 -5.13 -15.87
CA MET A 1 1.30 -4.08 -15.75
C MET A 1 1.87 -2.72 -15.34
N ILE A 2 2.58 -2.63 -14.22
CA ILE A 2 3.13 -1.35 -13.73
C ILE A 2 4.11 -0.72 -14.72
N ARG A 3 5.03 -1.51 -15.29
CA ARG A 3 5.97 -1.03 -16.31
C ARG A 3 5.27 -0.45 -17.53
N ARG A 4 4.15 -1.06 -17.92
CA ARG A 4 3.33 -0.58 -19.03
C ARG A 4 2.72 0.78 -18.72
N LEU A 5 2.21 0.97 -17.48
CA LEU A 5 1.65 2.24 -17.03
C LEU A 5 2.72 3.34 -17.01
N VAL A 6 3.91 3.03 -16.52
CA VAL A 6 5.03 3.97 -16.49
C VAL A 6 5.40 4.41 -17.91
N ARG A 7 5.47 3.46 -18.87
CA ARG A 7 5.74 3.78 -20.28
C ARG A 7 4.65 4.63 -20.91
N THR A 8 3.39 4.31 -20.61
CA THR A 8 2.25 5.10 -21.12
C THR A 8 2.31 6.53 -20.61
N ALA A 9 2.59 6.71 -19.31
CA ALA A 9 2.75 8.05 -18.72
C ALA A 9 3.89 8.83 -19.38
N GLY A 10 5.01 8.15 -19.71
CA GLY A 10 6.12 8.77 -20.42
C GLY A 10 5.73 9.27 -21.81
N LYS A 11 4.93 8.49 -22.54
CA LYS A 11 4.41 8.91 -23.85
C LYS A 11 3.47 10.11 -23.77
N GLU A 12 2.76 10.25 -22.65
CA GLU A 12 1.85 11.37 -22.39
C GLU A 12 2.58 12.58 -21.79
N HIS A 13 3.90 12.51 -21.65
CA HIS A 13 4.74 13.55 -21.05
C HIS A 13 4.36 13.86 -19.59
N LEU A 14 3.87 12.85 -18.87
CA LEU A 14 3.54 12.98 -17.46
C LEU A 14 4.77 12.71 -16.59
N ASN A 15 4.97 13.56 -15.59
CA ASN A 15 6.01 13.34 -14.58
C ASN A 15 5.45 12.47 -13.47
N LEU A 16 6.02 11.27 -13.31
CA LEU A 16 5.63 10.37 -12.24
C LEU A 16 6.54 10.53 -11.03
N ALA A 17 5.94 10.54 -9.84
CA ALA A 17 6.71 10.42 -8.61
C ALA A 17 7.35 9.02 -8.54
N PRO A 18 8.60 8.91 -8.05
CA PRO A 18 9.28 7.62 -7.92
C PRO A 18 8.76 6.83 -6.70
N PHE A 19 7.46 6.67 -6.61
CA PHE A 19 6.78 6.15 -5.45
C PHE A 19 5.65 5.21 -5.86
N ILE A 20 5.61 4.02 -5.25
CA ILE A 20 4.52 3.06 -5.42
C ILE A 20 3.89 2.83 -4.04
N GLY A 21 2.62 3.17 -3.91
CA GLY A 21 1.83 2.89 -2.72
C GLY A 21 0.98 1.65 -2.92
N ILE A 22 0.94 0.78 -1.93
CA ILE A 22 0.19 -0.48 -1.99
C ILE A 22 -0.72 -0.59 -0.77
N GLY A 23 -2.01 -0.81 -1.01
CA GLY A 23 -2.95 -1.28 -0.01
C GLY A 23 -3.08 -2.80 -0.14
N CYS A 24 -2.87 -3.53 0.92
CA CYS A 24 -2.88 -4.99 0.92
C CYS A 24 -3.64 -5.52 2.13
N PRO A 25 -4.45 -6.60 1.98
CA PRO A 25 -5.11 -7.20 3.13
C PRO A 25 -4.08 -7.87 4.05
N GLY A 26 -4.42 -7.92 5.34
CA GLY A 26 -3.63 -8.62 6.33
C GLY A 26 -2.75 -7.72 7.17
N ARG A 27 -2.00 -8.35 8.04
CA ARG A 27 -1.06 -7.67 8.92
C ARG A 27 0.29 -7.54 8.23
N ILE A 28 0.69 -6.30 8.04
CA ILE A 28 1.95 -5.98 7.37
C ILE A 28 3.04 -5.77 8.42
N GLU A 29 4.12 -6.51 8.29
CA GLU A 29 5.29 -6.38 9.16
C GLU A 29 6.19 -5.22 8.69
N PRO A 30 7.04 -4.67 9.59
CA PRO A 30 7.92 -3.56 9.20
C PRO A 30 8.86 -3.86 8.04
N ASP A 31 9.20 -5.13 7.79
CA ASP A 31 10.04 -5.54 6.67
C ASP A 31 9.30 -5.64 5.34
N GLY A 32 7.97 -5.42 5.35
CA GLY A 32 7.13 -5.50 4.15
C GLY A 32 6.53 -6.88 3.89
N SER A 33 6.78 -7.86 4.74
CA SER A 33 6.14 -9.17 4.64
C SER A 33 4.72 -9.14 5.21
N ILE A 34 3.90 -10.12 4.84
CA ILE A 34 2.53 -10.26 5.33
C ILE A 34 2.48 -11.39 6.34
N ASP A 35 2.17 -11.06 7.60
CA ASP A 35 2.11 -12.04 8.69
C ASP A 35 0.86 -12.92 8.56
N ARG A 36 -0.30 -12.33 8.39
CA ARG A 36 -1.57 -13.06 8.27
C ARG A 36 -2.63 -12.20 7.59
N GLY A 37 -3.74 -12.85 7.21
CA GLY A 37 -4.88 -12.15 6.64
C GLY A 37 -4.85 -12.03 5.13
N ALA A 38 -3.91 -12.69 4.45
CA ALA A 38 -3.77 -12.65 3.00
C ALA A 38 -4.33 -13.89 2.30
N GLN A 39 -5.17 -14.66 2.98
CA GLN A 39 -5.72 -15.91 2.43
C GLN A 39 -6.63 -15.72 1.22
N ASN A 40 -7.11 -14.50 0.98
CA ASN A 40 -7.91 -14.16 -0.20
C ASN A 40 -7.06 -13.86 -1.44
N LEU A 41 -5.74 -13.79 -1.28
CA LEU A 41 -4.82 -13.52 -2.38
C LEU A 41 -4.32 -14.84 -2.99
N PRO A 42 -4.06 -14.88 -4.30
CA PRO A 42 -3.49 -16.07 -4.92
C PRO A 42 -2.06 -16.32 -4.43
N GLY A 43 -1.69 -17.60 -4.29
CA GLY A 43 -0.38 -17.99 -3.82
C GLY A 43 -0.23 -17.88 -2.31
N ASN A 44 1.01 -18.02 -1.83
CA ASN A 44 1.33 -17.96 -0.41
C ASN A 44 1.92 -16.61 -0.03
N CYS A 45 1.06 -15.60 0.08
CA CYS A 45 1.47 -14.24 0.43
C CYS A 45 1.87 -14.07 1.90
N GLU A 46 1.54 -15.04 2.76
CA GLU A 46 1.91 -15.05 4.18
C GLU A 46 3.26 -15.70 4.44
N SER A 47 3.92 -16.18 3.39
CA SER A 47 5.27 -16.76 3.51
C SER A 47 6.28 -15.69 3.93
N SER A 48 7.18 -16.03 4.85
CA SER A 48 8.30 -15.16 5.22
C SER A 48 9.24 -14.85 4.04
N ARG A 49 9.18 -15.66 2.99
CA ARG A 49 9.97 -15.45 1.76
C ARG A 49 9.30 -14.48 0.79
N PHE A 50 8.01 -14.19 0.99
CA PHE A 50 7.28 -13.28 0.13
C PHE A 50 7.36 -11.87 0.69
N ASN A 51 7.88 -10.96 -0.11
CA ASN A 51 7.95 -9.54 0.23
C ASN A 51 7.64 -8.74 -1.04
N LEU A 52 6.39 -8.28 -1.16
CA LEU A 52 5.94 -7.57 -2.34
C LEU A 52 6.69 -6.26 -2.58
N PRO A 53 6.93 -5.39 -1.57
CA PRO A 53 7.72 -4.19 -1.79
C PRO A 53 9.11 -4.48 -2.33
N ALA A 54 9.83 -5.45 -1.77
CA ALA A 54 11.17 -5.82 -2.23
C ALA A 54 11.13 -6.38 -3.66
N THR A 55 10.13 -7.19 -3.98
CA THR A 55 9.94 -7.74 -5.32
C THR A 55 9.71 -6.64 -6.35
N LEU A 56 8.90 -5.62 -6.01
CA LEU A 56 8.64 -4.49 -6.89
C LEU A 56 9.87 -3.61 -7.08
N ILE A 57 10.64 -3.34 -6.03
CA ILE A 57 11.87 -2.56 -6.14
C ILE A 57 12.88 -3.28 -7.04
N GLU A 58 12.99 -4.60 -6.91
CA GLU A 58 13.87 -5.41 -7.76
C GLU A 58 13.43 -5.36 -9.23
N ALA A 59 12.12 -5.45 -9.48
CA ALA A 59 11.57 -5.42 -10.84
C ALA A 59 11.58 -4.04 -11.47
N ILE A 60 11.37 -2.99 -10.67
CA ILE A 60 11.28 -1.60 -11.11
C ILE A 60 12.18 -0.75 -10.21
N PRO A 61 13.52 -0.85 -10.37
CA PRO A 61 14.44 -0.18 -9.44
C PRO A 61 14.43 1.35 -9.58
N ARG A 62 13.97 1.87 -10.70
CA ARG A 62 13.92 3.31 -10.95
C ARG A 62 12.65 3.70 -11.70
N ILE A 63 12.13 4.86 -11.37
CA ILE A 63 11.06 5.51 -12.12
C ILE A 63 11.61 6.87 -12.55
N GLY A 64 11.77 7.06 -13.87
CA GLY A 64 12.46 8.23 -14.39
C GLY A 64 13.93 8.24 -13.97
N GLU A 65 14.38 9.31 -13.35
CA GLU A 65 15.77 9.49 -12.92
C GLU A 65 16.00 9.10 -11.47
N PHE A 66 14.96 8.72 -10.73
CA PHE A 66 15.02 8.51 -9.29
C PHE A 66 14.79 7.05 -8.91
N GLU A 67 15.39 6.63 -7.79
CA GLU A 67 15.17 5.32 -7.23
C GLU A 67 13.71 5.15 -6.78
N THR A 68 13.15 3.98 -7.05
CA THR A 68 11.77 3.66 -6.67
C THR A 68 11.64 3.47 -5.16
N THR A 69 10.66 4.15 -4.57
CA THR A 69 10.24 3.91 -3.18
C THR A 69 8.91 3.16 -3.19
N VAL A 70 8.84 2.07 -2.45
CA VAL A 70 7.61 1.27 -2.33
C VAL A 70 7.19 1.24 -0.86
N VAL A 71 5.95 1.63 -0.60
CA VAL A 71 5.36 1.58 0.73
C VAL A 71 4.09 0.76 0.68
N MET A 72 3.95 -0.18 1.60
CA MET A 72 2.79 -1.04 1.70
C MET A 72 2.18 -0.95 3.09
N HIS A 73 0.86 -0.77 3.14
CA HIS A 73 0.08 -0.77 4.36
C HIS A 73 -1.14 -1.64 4.21
N ASN A 74 -1.71 -2.03 5.34
CA ASN A 74 -3.01 -2.70 5.36
C ASN A 74 -4.04 -1.84 4.62
N ASP A 75 -4.92 -2.47 3.86
CA ASP A 75 -5.91 -1.77 3.02
C ASP A 75 -6.89 -0.92 3.83
N ALA A 76 -7.27 -1.35 5.05
CA ALA A 76 -8.11 -0.54 5.93
C ALA A 76 -7.37 0.72 6.41
N VAL A 77 -6.05 0.62 6.66
CA VAL A 77 -5.23 1.78 7.00
C VAL A 77 -5.19 2.76 5.83
N VAL A 78 -4.97 2.27 4.61
CA VAL A 78 -4.94 3.10 3.41
C VAL A 78 -6.29 3.80 3.22
N GLN A 79 -7.40 3.08 3.39
CA GLN A 79 -8.74 3.64 3.32
C GLN A 79 -8.93 4.74 4.36
N GLY A 80 -8.50 4.50 5.61
CA GLY A 80 -8.59 5.50 6.67
C GLY A 80 -7.77 6.75 6.39
N LEU A 81 -6.59 6.61 5.80
CA LEU A 81 -5.76 7.75 5.46
C LEU A 81 -6.46 8.72 4.49
N SER A 82 -7.35 8.23 3.64
CA SER A 82 -8.12 9.08 2.74
C SER A 82 -9.13 9.96 3.47
N GLU A 83 -9.49 9.62 4.70
CA GLU A 83 -10.48 10.34 5.51
C GLU A 83 -9.86 11.28 6.55
N VAL A 84 -8.53 11.32 6.65
CA VAL A 84 -7.84 12.10 7.68
C VAL A 84 -8.25 13.58 7.65
N SER A 85 -8.36 14.15 6.47
CA SER A 85 -8.72 15.57 6.33
C SER A 85 -10.14 15.89 6.83
N ALA A 86 -11.06 14.92 6.72
CA ALA A 86 -12.44 15.08 7.19
C ALA A 86 -12.58 14.83 8.70
N MET A 87 -11.60 14.17 9.32
CA MET A 87 -11.66 13.74 10.71
C MET A 87 -10.72 14.52 11.64
N GLN A 88 -10.25 15.68 11.21
CA GLN A 88 -9.26 16.47 11.98
C GLN A 88 -9.76 16.96 13.33
N ASP A 89 -11.04 17.15 13.47
CA ASP A 89 -11.68 17.64 14.70
C ASP A 89 -12.08 16.51 15.67
N VAL A 90 -11.80 15.26 15.30
CA VAL A 90 -12.10 14.08 16.12
C VAL A 90 -10.80 13.52 16.69
N GLU A 91 -10.69 13.42 18.00
CA GLU A 91 -9.46 12.98 18.65
C GLU A 91 -9.10 11.54 18.29
N ARG A 92 -10.09 10.64 18.35
CA ARG A 92 -9.91 9.22 18.02
C ARG A 92 -11.05 8.75 17.13
N TRP A 93 -10.71 7.99 16.13
CA TRP A 93 -11.70 7.47 15.19
C TRP A 93 -11.19 6.18 14.56
N GLY A 94 -12.06 5.47 13.90
CA GLY A 94 -11.69 4.22 13.25
C GLY A 94 -12.45 4.03 11.96
N ILE A 95 -12.02 3.04 11.21
CA ILE A 95 -12.66 2.65 9.96
C ILE A 95 -12.84 1.14 9.94
N PHE A 96 -13.98 0.71 9.39
CA PHE A 96 -14.23 -0.69 9.07
C PHE A 96 -14.36 -0.83 7.57
N THR A 97 -13.71 -1.84 7.02
CA THR A 97 -13.91 -2.24 5.64
C THR A 97 -14.65 -3.57 5.62
N ILE A 98 -15.73 -3.64 4.86
CA ILE A 98 -16.57 -4.83 4.75
C ILE A 98 -16.61 -5.26 3.28
N GLY A 99 -16.05 -6.43 3.00
CA GLY A 99 -16.00 -6.98 1.67
C GLY A 99 -16.01 -8.51 1.76
N THR A 100 -15.08 -9.18 1.10
CA THR A 100 -14.88 -10.63 1.25
C THR A 100 -14.37 -10.99 2.64
N GLY A 101 -13.83 -10.01 3.39
CA GLY A 101 -13.43 -10.11 4.78
C GLY A 101 -13.70 -8.81 5.50
N LEU A 102 -13.33 -8.74 6.77
CA LEU A 102 -13.44 -7.54 7.59
C LEU A 102 -12.06 -6.97 7.84
N GLY A 103 -11.89 -5.68 7.59
CA GLY A 103 -10.70 -4.94 7.96
C GLY A 103 -11.04 -3.81 8.91
N ASN A 104 -10.08 -3.37 9.70
CA ASN A 104 -10.24 -2.22 10.56
C ASN A 104 -8.93 -1.48 10.75
N ALA A 105 -9.03 -0.20 11.08
CA ALA A 105 -7.91 0.63 11.46
C ALA A 105 -8.37 1.67 12.47
N LEU A 106 -7.51 2.01 13.41
CA LEU A 106 -7.76 3.03 14.42
C LEU A 106 -6.77 4.17 14.25
N PHE A 107 -7.26 5.37 14.40
CA PHE A 107 -6.47 6.58 14.23
C PHE A 107 -6.62 7.48 15.44
N ALA A 108 -5.56 8.19 15.77
CA ALA A 108 -5.56 9.21 16.80
C ALA A 108 -4.94 10.47 16.21
N ASN A 109 -5.68 11.58 16.30
CA ASN A 109 -5.16 12.86 15.83
C ASN A 109 -4.27 13.47 16.92
N ARG A 110 -3.06 13.81 16.54
CA ARG A 110 -2.12 14.50 17.42
C ARG A 110 -2.35 16.00 17.30
N LYS A 111 -2.41 16.64 18.45
CA LYS A 111 -2.50 18.10 18.50
C LYS A 111 -1.12 18.73 18.39
#